data_c829815f572038f575a09002c6d68ad3
#
_entry.id   c829815f572038f575a09002c6d68ad3
#
_cell.length_a   1.000
_cell.length_b   1.000
_cell.length_c   1.000
_cell.angle_alpha   90.00
_cell.angle_beta   90.00
_cell.angle_gamma   90.00
#
_symmetry.space_group_name_H-M   'P 1'
#
loop_
_entity.id
_entity.type
_entity.pdbx_description
1 polymer ?
#
loop_
_entity_poly.entity_id
_entity_poly.type
_entity_poly.pdbx_seq_one_letter_code
_entity_poly.pdbx_strand_id
1 'polypeptide(L)'
;MIRRQVTEIPPVKAEVTEHQMIVRRCICGTVTWGRAPEGVTAPVQYGPRMAALGVYLWHGQFLSRDRAGTALADMFGCAPSPGALAAMTAKIAGLITPAIDAIVAALIAAEVAHFDETGFRVAGKLAWVHSASSGKFVLVTVHAKRGTAGMDAAGVLPAFAGIACHDAWAPYDSYHGAAGHALCNAHLLRELTAVTETGTADDVIWARRAIDALLELKQATEAARPRRARPPRRGSPGKTRPLVPRRSRRRDSNQRRPPRQAAEKAARPGHPDARPRRRLPAIRQ
;
A
#
# COMPACT_ATOMS: atom_id res chain seq x y z
N MET A 1 0.70 -16.45 38.21
CA MET A 1 0.77 -14.99 37.88
C MET A 1 0.05 -14.78 36.59
N ILE A 2 -1.04 -14.00 36.55
CA ILE A 2 -1.80 -13.68 35.33
C ILE A 2 -1.31 -12.32 34.82
N ARG A 3 -0.88 -12.25 33.56
CA ARG A 3 -0.43 -11.00 32.89
C ARG A 3 -1.52 -10.56 31.93
N ARG A 4 -1.82 -9.27 31.90
CA ARG A 4 -2.72 -8.63 30.95
C ARG A 4 -1.99 -7.44 30.33
N GLN A 5 -2.20 -7.21 29.04
CA GLN A 5 -1.66 -6.05 28.32
C GLN A 5 -2.84 -5.26 27.73
N VAL A 6 -2.76 -3.95 27.86
CA VAL A 6 -3.66 -2.99 27.19
C VAL A 6 -2.77 -2.12 26.30
N THR A 7 -3.14 -2.00 25.03
CA THR A 7 -2.47 -1.11 24.09
C THR A 7 -3.40 0.08 23.85
N GLU A 8 -2.91 1.27 24.11
CA GLU A 8 -3.66 2.50 23.97
C GLU A 8 -2.88 3.52 23.13
N ILE A 9 -3.58 4.36 22.39
CA ILE A 9 -3.02 5.50 21.66
C ILE A 9 -3.22 6.74 22.53
N PRO A 10 -2.14 7.44 22.92
CA PRO A 10 -2.29 8.69 23.66
C PRO A 10 -2.99 9.74 22.79
N PRO A 11 -3.72 10.71 23.38
CA PRO A 11 -4.31 11.83 22.64
C PRO A 11 -3.25 12.56 21.83
N VAL A 12 -3.45 12.65 20.50
CA VAL A 12 -2.55 13.33 19.57
C VAL A 12 -3.30 14.53 18.99
N LYS A 13 -2.67 15.71 19.02
CA LYS A 13 -3.19 16.94 18.41
C LYS A 13 -2.17 17.55 17.48
N ALA A 14 -2.62 18.31 16.48
CA ALA A 14 -1.74 19.14 15.68
C ALA A 14 -1.13 20.24 16.55
N GLU A 15 0.17 20.44 16.41
CA GLU A 15 0.91 21.51 17.07
C GLU A 15 1.08 22.66 16.07
N VAL A 16 0.75 23.89 16.51
CA VAL A 16 0.89 25.10 15.70
C VAL A 16 2.00 25.94 16.30
N THR A 17 3.06 26.18 15.52
CA THR A 17 4.16 27.05 15.92
C THR A 17 4.09 28.34 15.11
N GLU A 18 3.98 29.49 15.79
CA GLU A 18 4.07 30.80 15.17
C GLU A 18 5.52 31.31 15.19
N HIS A 19 6.02 31.71 14.02
CA HIS A 19 7.33 32.36 13.88
C HIS A 19 7.15 33.85 13.63
N GLN A 20 7.54 34.70 14.59
CA GLN A 20 7.45 36.13 14.48
C GLN A 20 8.77 36.71 13.96
N MET A 21 8.79 37.24 12.73
CA MET A 21 9.92 37.91 12.14
C MET A 21 9.87 39.40 12.51
N ILE A 22 10.74 39.82 13.41
CA ILE A 22 10.79 41.21 13.88
C ILE A 22 11.40 42.11 12.81
N VAL A 23 10.70 43.20 12.50
CA VAL A 23 11.20 44.25 11.62
C VAL A 23 11.65 45.44 12.52
N ARG A 24 12.86 45.92 12.30
CA ARG A 24 13.39 47.07 13.00
C ARG A 24 13.75 48.17 12.02
N ARG A 25 13.40 49.40 12.35
CA ARG A 25 13.81 50.59 11.59
C ARG A 25 14.80 51.39 12.44
N CYS A 26 15.98 51.66 11.87
CA CYS A 26 16.98 52.50 12.44
C CYS A 26 16.54 53.97 12.33
N ILE A 27 17.08 54.87 13.20
CA ILE A 27 16.90 56.33 13.09
C ILE A 27 17.40 56.90 11.77
N CYS A 28 18.37 56.22 11.14
CA CYS A 28 18.86 56.56 9.80
C CYS A 28 17.91 56.15 8.67
N GLY A 29 16.75 55.57 8.96
CA GLY A 29 15.78 55.11 7.98
C GLY A 29 16.00 53.66 7.49
N THR A 30 17.13 53.04 7.80
CA THR A 30 17.41 51.64 7.41
C THR A 30 16.47 50.69 8.07
N VAL A 31 15.91 49.75 7.28
CA VAL A 31 14.99 48.68 7.77
C VAL A 31 15.71 47.34 7.72
N THR A 32 15.73 46.66 8.86
CA THR A 32 16.24 45.26 8.95
C THR A 32 15.09 44.32 9.27
N TRP A 33 15.09 43.19 8.57
CA TRP A 33 14.06 42.14 8.68
C TRP A 33 14.66 40.90 9.32
N GLY A 34 13.97 40.34 10.29
CA GLY A 34 14.25 39.00 10.79
C GLY A 34 14.01 37.96 9.69
N ARG A 35 14.84 36.96 9.64
CA ARG A 35 14.66 35.85 8.67
C ARG A 35 13.82 34.76 9.30
N ALA A 36 12.91 34.15 8.50
CA ALA A 36 12.19 32.97 8.91
C ALA A 36 13.19 31.78 9.06
N PRO A 37 12.94 30.83 9.96
CA PRO A 37 13.70 29.59 10.01
C PRO A 37 13.65 28.84 8.69
N GLU A 38 14.64 27.97 8.47
CA GLU A 38 14.68 27.10 7.29
C GLU A 38 13.38 26.28 7.19
N GLY A 39 12.83 26.17 5.99
CA GLY A 39 11.58 25.45 5.73
C GLY A 39 10.30 26.23 6.03
N VAL A 40 10.38 27.43 6.65
CA VAL A 40 9.23 28.34 6.83
C VAL A 40 9.19 29.34 5.68
N THR A 41 8.37 29.06 4.66
CA THR A 41 8.36 29.80 3.39
C THR A 41 7.04 30.51 3.09
N ALA A 42 5.99 30.25 3.86
CA ALA A 42 4.66 30.82 3.64
C ALA A 42 4.04 31.31 4.96
N PRO A 43 3.13 32.30 4.90
CA PRO A 43 2.42 32.79 6.09
C PRO A 43 1.67 31.71 6.86
N VAL A 44 1.12 30.72 6.13
CA VAL A 44 0.49 29.51 6.68
C VAL A 44 0.97 28.32 5.89
N GLN A 45 1.46 27.29 6.56
CA GLN A 45 1.90 26.07 5.91
C GLN A 45 1.69 24.84 6.81
N TYR A 46 1.54 23.69 6.19
CA TYR A 46 1.50 22.42 6.89
C TYR A 46 2.89 21.78 6.92
N GLY A 47 3.25 21.26 8.08
CA GLY A 47 4.52 20.56 8.27
C GLY A 47 4.59 19.20 7.55
N PRO A 48 5.78 18.60 7.44
CA PRO A 48 5.99 17.39 6.67
C PRO A 48 5.22 16.17 7.20
N ARG A 49 5.00 16.06 8.51
CA ARG A 49 4.21 14.97 9.10
C ARG A 49 2.73 15.07 8.71
N MET A 50 2.15 16.28 8.73
CA MET A 50 0.78 16.49 8.28
C MET A 50 0.62 16.19 6.80
N ALA A 51 1.58 16.61 5.96
CA ALA A 51 1.59 16.30 4.54
C ALA A 51 1.68 14.78 4.28
N ALA A 52 2.55 14.08 4.99
CA ALA A 52 2.69 12.62 4.88
C ALA A 52 1.39 11.89 5.26
N LEU A 53 0.73 12.29 6.36
CA LEU A 53 -0.54 11.72 6.79
C LEU A 53 -1.65 12.00 5.76
N GLY A 54 -1.74 13.23 5.25
CA GLY A 54 -2.73 13.61 4.23
C GLY A 54 -2.59 12.78 2.95
N VAL A 55 -1.36 12.61 2.47
CA VAL A 55 -1.07 11.78 1.29
C VAL A 55 -1.34 10.30 1.57
N TYR A 56 -1.00 9.80 2.76
CA TYR A 56 -1.29 8.44 3.16
C TYR A 56 -2.79 8.16 3.20
N LEU A 57 -3.60 9.05 3.79
CA LEU A 57 -5.04 8.88 3.85
C LEU A 57 -5.68 8.94 2.45
N TRP A 58 -5.24 9.86 1.61
CA TRP A 58 -5.79 10.00 0.27
C TRP A 58 -5.35 8.85 -0.65
N HIS A 59 -4.04 8.63 -0.81
CA HIS A 59 -3.52 7.67 -1.80
C HIS A 59 -3.28 6.27 -1.24
N GLY A 60 -2.92 6.14 0.03
CA GLY A 60 -2.68 4.85 0.67
C GLY A 60 -3.95 4.19 1.21
N GLN A 61 -4.91 4.99 1.68
CA GLN A 61 -6.19 4.49 2.20
C GLN A 61 -7.38 4.78 1.27
N PHE A 62 -7.13 5.34 0.08
CA PHE A 62 -8.12 5.61 -0.97
C PHE A 62 -9.30 6.47 -0.50
N LEU A 63 -9.12 7.32 0.50
CA LEU A 63 -10.14 8.30 0.89
C LEU A 63 -10.24 9.40 -0.18
N SER A 64 -11.44 9.97 -0.37
CA SER A 64 -11.54 11.22 -1.13
C SER A 64 -10.80 12.34 -0.40
N ARG A 65 -10.41 13.41 -1.10
CA ARG A 65 -9.71 14.56 -0.50
C ARG A 65 -10.51 15.17 0.65
N ASP A 66 -11.82 15.28 0.49
CA ASP A 66 -12.70 15.84 1.52
C ASP A 66 -12.72 14.92 2.75
N ARG A 67 -12.86 13.61 2.57
CA ARG A 67 -12.85 12.64 3.66
C ARG A 67 -11.47 12.56 4.34
N ALA A 68 -10.39 12.70 3.61
CA ALA A 68 -9.04 12.77 4.19
C ALA A 68 -8.87 14.03 5.06
N GLY A 69 -9.38 15.18 4.61
CA GLY A 69 -9.42 16.41 5.41
C GLY A 69 -10.26 16.26 6.68
N THR A 70 -11.47 15.68 6.57
CA THR A 70 -12.32 15.37 7.73
C THR A 70 -11.63 14.44 8.72
N ALA A 71 -11.04 13.35 8.25
CA ALA A 71 -10.32 12.41 9.12
C ALA A 71 -9.15 13.08 9.87
N LEU A 72 -8.43 13.99 9.22
CA LEU A 72 -7.36 14.76 9.88
C LEU A 72 -7.91 15.73 10.92
N ALA A 73 -9.08 16.34 10.66
CA ALA A 73 -9.76 17.18 11.64
C ALA A 73 -10.19 16.38 12.88
N ASP A 74 -10.82 15.23 12.67
CA ASP A 74 -11.33 14.38 13.75
C ASP A 74 -10.20 13.80 14.61
N MET A 75 -9.12 13.35 13.97
CA MET A 75 -7.99 12.73 14.69
C MET A 75 -7.04 13.74 15.34
N PHE A 76 -6.81 14.90 14.71
CA PHE A 76 -5.73 15.81 15.10
C PHE A 76 -6.18 17.25 15.31
N GLY A 77 -7.45 17.57 15.08
CA GLY A 77 -7.97 18.93 15.19
C GLY A 77 -7.51 19.87 14.07
N CYS A 78 -7.05 19.36 12.94
CA CYS A 78 -6.53 20.15 11.81
C CYS A 78 -7.09 19.64 10.49
N ALA A 79 -7.80 20.50 9.74
CA ALA A 79 -8.49 20.18 8.49
C ALA A 79 -7.82 20.85 7.28
N PRO A 80 -6.85 20.23 6.61
CA PRO A 80 -6.33 20.74 5.34
C PRO A 80 -7.43 20.75 4.27
N SER A 81 -7.50 21.84 3.49
CA SER A 81 -8.44 21.91 2.38
C SER A 81 -8.09 20.89 1.27
N PRO A 82 -9.03 20.52 0.39
CA PRO A 82 -8.78 19.67 -0.76
C PRO A 82 -7.65 20.19 -1.67
N GLY A 83 -7.54 21.51 -1.82
CA GLY A 83 -6.45 22.17 -2.55
C GLY A 83 -5.09 22.03 -1.84
N ALA A 84 -5.06 22.17 -0.52
CA ALA A 84 -3.84 21.96 0.27
C ALA A 84 -3.36 20.50 0.19
N LEU A 85 -4.27 19.52 0.25
CA LEU A 85 -3.92 18.11 0.07
C LEU A 85 -3.36 17.82 -1.33
N ALA A 86 -3.91 18.45 -2.38
CA ALA A 86 -3.37 18.34 -3.74
C ALA A 86 -1.95 18.92 -3.84
N ALA A 87 -1.72 20.10 -3.24
CA ALA A 87 -0.38 20.72 -3.21
C ALA A 87 0.64 19.88 -2.42
N MET A 88 0.23 19.30 -1.29
CA MET A 88 1.07 18.36 -0.52
C MET A 88 1.46 17.14 -1.36
N THR A 89 0.50 16.58 -2.10
CA THR A 89 0.77 15.42 -2.99
C THR A 89 1.78 15.78 -4.07
N ALA A 90 1.61 16.91 -4.77
CA ALA A 90 2.54 17.35 -5.79
C ALA A 90 3.96 17.55 -5.24
N LYS A 91 4.08 18.15 -4.04
CA LYS A 91 5.37 18.32 -3.36
C LYS A 91 6.02 16.99 -3.01
N ILE A 92 5.25 16.04 -2.43
CA ILE A 92 5.77 14.72 -2.05
C ILE A 92 6.14 13.92 -3.29
N ALA A 93 5.35 13.99 -4.38
CA ALA A 93 5.67 13.33 -5.63
C ALA A 93 7.06 13.75 -6.16
N GLY A 94 7.41 15.05 -6.10
CA GLY A 94 8.75 15.50 -6.44
C GLY A 94 9.85 14.97 -5.50
N LEU A 95 9.55 14.84 -4.21
CA LEU A 95 10.54 14.36 -3.24
C LEU A 95 10.83 12.85 -3.34
N ILE A 96 9.90 12.05 -3.85
CA ILE A 96 10.09 10.60 -4.01
C ILE A 96 10.74 10.20 -5.34
N THR A 97 10.94 11.13 -6.28
CA THR A 97 11.57 10.85 -7.59
C THR A 97 12.87 10.06 -7.47
N PRO A 98 13.83 10.39 -6.59
CA PRO A 98 15.07 9.61 -6.48
C PRO A 98 14.82 8.16 -6.02
N ALA A 99 13.77 7.90 -5.23
CA ALA A 99 13.42 6.56 -4.83
C ALA A 99 12.80 5.77 -5.99
N ILE A 100 12.01 6.43 -6.84
CA ILE A 100 11.46 5.83 -8.07
C ILE A 100 12.59 5.50 -9.04
N ASP A 101 13.54 6.41 -9.25
CA ASP A 101 14.71 6.18 -10.10
C ASP A 101 15.54 4.98 -9.62
N ALA A 102 15.71 4.84 -8.30
CA ALA A 102 16.37 3.68 -7.70
C ALA A 102 15.59 2.37 -7.93
N ILE A 103 14.25 2.41 -7.90
CA ILE A 103 13.40 1.26 -8.22
C ILE A 103 13.53 0.88 -9.70
N VAL A 104 13.51 1.86 -10.61
CA VAL A 104 13.73 1.65 -12.05
C VAL A 104 15.09 0.98 -12.28
N ALA A 105 16.16 1.53 -11.72
CA ALA A 105 17.50 0.96 -11.83
C ALA A 105 17.58 -0.47 -11.29
N ALA A 106 16.92 -0.75 -10.15
CA ALA A 106 16.88 -2.08 -9.56
C ALA A 106 16.07 -3.08 -10.40
N LEU A 107 15.02 -2.63 -11.09
CA LEU A 107 14.25 -3.46 -12.02
C LEU A 107 15.05 -3.76 -13.30
N ILE A 108 15.75 -2.76 -13.85
CA ILE A 108 16.63 -2.95 -15.02
C ILE A 108 17.73 -3.97 -14.70
N ALA A 109 18.29 -3.93 -13.51
CA ALA A 109 19.36 -4.86 -13.07
C ALA A 109 18.84 -6.22 -12.58
N ALA A 110 17.53 -6.49 -12.63
CA ALA A 110 16.99 -7.75 -12.14
C ALA A 110 17.27 -8.89 -13.13
N GLU A 111 17.58 -10.09 -12.62
CA GLU A 111 17.73 -11.29 -13.45
C GLU A 111 16.41 -11.69 -14.16
N VAL A 112 15.29 -11.48 -13.47
CA VAL A 112 13.94 -11.75 -13.98
C VAL A 112 13.03 -10.62 -13.57
N ALA A 113 12.28 -10.07 -14.52
CA ALA A 113 11.22 -9.10 -14.25
C ALA A 113 9.93 -9.50 -14.99
N HIS A 114 8.80 -9.18 -14.37
CA HIS A 114 7.46 -9.42 -14.92
C HIS A 114 6.89 -8.11 -15.42
N PHE A 115 6.29 -8.14 -16.59
CA PHE A 115 5.68 -7.00 -17.26
C PHE A 115 4.23 -7.33 -17.60
N ASP A 116 3.32 -6.38 -17.39
CA ASP A 116 1.90 -6.52 -17.67
C ASP A 116 1.25 -5.16 -17.86
N GLU A 117 0.15 -5.07 -18.62
CA GLU A 117 -0.64 -3.88 -18.81
C GLU A 117 -2.12 -4.16 -18.55
N THR A 118 -2.77 -3.18 -17.96
CA THR A 118 -4.24 -3.21 -17.80
C THR A 118 -4.87 -1.89 -18.23
N GLY A 119 -5.97 -2.00 -18.98
CA GLY A 119 -6.73 -0.84 -19.42
C GLY A 119 -7.63 -0.30 -18.32
N PHE A 120 -7.75 1.02 -18.23
CA PHE A 120 -8.69 1.70 -17.36
C PHE A 120 -9.16 3.02 -18.00
N ARG A 121 -10.14 3.69 -17.41
CA ARG A 121 -10.65 4.93 -17.96
C ARG A 121 -10.38 6.09 -17.00
N VAL A 122 -9.85 7.18 -17.57
CA VAL A 122 -9.66 8.46 -16.87
C VAL A 122 -10.54 9.50 -17.57
N ALA A 123 -11.50 10.06 -16.86
CA ALA A 123 -12.46 11.00 -17.44
C ALA A 123 -13.09 10.50 -18.75
N GLY A 124 -13.48 9.22 -18.81
CA GLY A 124 -14.07 8.58 -19.98
C GLY A 124 -13.10 8.13 -21.07
N LYS A 125 -11.84 8.60 -21.06
CA LYS A 125 -10.80 8.23 -22.03
C LYS A 125 -10.04 6.99 -21.58
N LEU A 126 -9.75 6.08 -22.52
CA LEU A 126 -8.95 4.88 -22.25
C LEU A 126 -7.49 5.29 -21.95
N ALA A 127 -6.95 4.76 -20.88
CA ALA A 127 -5.55 4.83 -20.49
C ALA A 127 -5.08 3.44 -20.06
N TRP A 128 -3.78 3.27 -19.91
CA TRP A 128 -3.15 1.99 -19.59
C TRP A 128 -2.23 2.14 -18.40
N VAL A 129 -2.37 1.22 -17.46
CA VAL A 129 -1.41 1.01 -16.39
C VAL A 129 -0.39 0.01 -16.91
N HIS A 130 0.88 0.38 -16.85
CA HIS A 130 1.99 -0.52 -17.11
C HIS A 130 2.63 -0.89 -15.79
N SER A 131 2.86 -2.16 -15.56
CA SER A 131 3.55 -2.67 -14.39
C SER A 131 4.85 -3.35 -14.77
N ALA A 132 5.92 -3.08 -14.01
CA ALA A 132 7.15 -3.84 -14.04
C ALA A 132 7.47 -4.30 -12.63
N SER A 133 7.73 -5.59 -12.43
CA SER A 133 7.94 -6.12 -11.09
C SER A 133 9.03 -7.19 -11.03
N SER A 134 9.74 -7.23 -9.92
CA SER A 134 10.70 -8.28 -9.56
C SER A 134 10.35 -8.87 -8.19
N GLY A 135 11.18 -9.75 -7.65
CA GLY A 135 10.94 -10.32 -6.32
C GLY A 135 10.91 -9.31 -5.16
N LYS A 136 11.35 -8.06 -5.38
CA LYS A 136 11.48 -7.03 -4.33
C LYS A 136 10.84 -5.69 -4.68
N PHE A 137 10.78 -5.34 -5.95
CA PHE A 137 10.37 -4.02 -6.42
C PHE A 137 9.20 -4.13 -7.40
N VAL A 138 8.33 -3.13 -7.35
CA VAL A 138 7.23 -2.95 -8.30
C VAL A 138 7.22 -1.49 -8.72
N LEU A 139 7.19 -1.27 -10.03
CA LEU A 139 6.94 0.03 -10.64
C LEU A 139 5.58 -0.02 -11.33
N VAL A 140 4.77 1.00 -11.11
CA VAL A 140 3.48 1.17 -11.79
C VAL A 140 3.48 2.54 -12.45
N THR A 141 3.26 2.58 -13.76
CA THR A 141 3.17 3.82 -14.55
C THR A 141 1.87 3.87 -15.31
N VAL A 142 1.48 5.06 -15.76
CA VAL A 142 0.25 5.28 -16.52
C VAL A 142 0.59 5.98 -17.83
N HIS A 143 0.06 5.45 -18.94
CA HIS A 143 0.25 6.02 -20.26
C HIS A 143 -1.05 5.95 -21.10
N ALA A 144 -1.19 6.86 -22.08
CA ALA A 144 -2.35 6.87 -22.98
C ALA A 144 -2.33 5.73 -24.00
N LYS A 145 -1.18 5.11 -24.24
CA LYS A 145 -1.00 4.01 -25.21
C LYS A 145 -0.60 2.74 -24.48
N ARG A 146 -1.10 1.58 -24.95
CA ARG A 146 -0.75 0.26 -24.45
C ARG A 146 0.62 -0.21 -24.97
N GLY A 147 0.91 -0.02 -26.27
CA GLY A 147 2.05 -0.59 -26.97
C GLY A 147 3.40 -0.04 -26.55
N THR A 148 4.40 -0.24 -27.41
CA THR A 148 5.80 0.12 -27.15
C THR A 148 5.99 1.54 -26.62
N ALA A 149 5.24 2.53 -27.13
CA ALA A 149 5.31 3.91 -26.62
C ALA A 149 4.99 4.02 -25.10
N GLY A 150 4.05 3.21 -24.58
CA GLY A 150 3.73 3.17 -23.15
C GLY A 150 4.78 2.38 -22.35
N MET A 151 5.26 1.28 -22.91
CA MET A 151 6.32 0.46 -22.33
C MET A 151 7.64 1.24 -22.25
N ASP A 152 8.01 1.97 -23.30
CA ASP A 152 9.22 2.81 -23.34
C ASP A 152 9.14 3.94 -22.31
N ALA A 153 7.97 4.58 -22.20
CA ALA A 153 7.75 5.64 -21.22
C ALA A 153 7.89 5.16 -19.76
N ALA A 154 7.69 3.86 -19.49
CA ALA A 154 7.93 3.29 -18.16
C ALA A 154 9.43 3.17 -17.82
N GLY A 155 10.34 3.25 -18.82
CA GLY A 155 11.77 3.37 -18.65
C GLY A 155 12.51 2.11 -18.21
N VAL A 156 11.85 0.97 -18.08
CA VAL A 156 12.48 -0.30 -17.63
C VAL A 156 12.81 -1.19 -18.81
N LEU A 157 11.82 -1.55 -19.61
CA LEU A 157 11.93 -2.58 -20.64
C LEU A 157 12.96 -2.26 -21.75
N PRO A 158 13.12 -1.01 -22.23
CA PRO A 158 14.13 -0.66 -23.24
C PRO A 158 15.58 -0.92 -22.81
N ALA A 159 15.86 -0.86 -21.49
CA ALA A 159 17.20 -1.06 -20.92
C ALA A 159 17.34 -2.42 -20.20
N PHE A 160 16.30 -3.25 -20.23
CA PHE A 160 16.27 -4.52 -19.50
C PHE A 160 17.04 -5.61 -20.26
N ALA A 161 17.98 -6.26 -19.56
CA ALA A 161 18.84 -7.30 -20.12
C ALA A 161 18.65 -8.69 -19.50
N GLY A 162 17.69 -8.85 -18.58
CA GLY A 162 17.36 -10.12 -17.92
C GLY A 162 16.29 -10.92 -18.68
N ILE A 163 15.65 -11.86 -18.01
CA ILE A 163 14.50 -12.61 -18.54
C ILE A 163 13.22 -11.79 -18.35
N ALA A 164 12.59 -11.36 -19.45
CA ALA A 164 11.32 -10.66 -19.45
C ALA A 164 10.15 -11.66 -19.41
N CYS A 165 9.38 -11.66 -18.31
CA CYS A 165 8.19 -12.49 -18.18
C CYS A 165 6.93 -11.67 -18.47
N HIS A 166 6.12 -12.07 -19.47
CA HIS A 166 4.94 -11.32 -19.91
C HIS A 166 3.85 -12.26 -20.49
N ASP A 167 2.70 -11.70 -20.86
CA ASP A 167 1.71 -12.38 -21.68
C ASP A 167 2.22 -12.50 -23.12
N ALA A 168 1.90 -13.34 -23.91
CA ALA A 168 2.41 -13.53 -25.28
C ALA A 168 2.07 -12.37 -26.26
N TRP A 169 1.86 -11.14 -25.78
CA TRP A 169 1.49 -10.02 -26.64
C TRP A 169 2.67 -9.53 -27.49
N ALA A 170 2.47 -9.51 -28.80
CA ALA A 170 3.52 -9.31 -29.81
C ALA A 170 4.43 -8.07 -29.63
N PRO A 171 4.01 -6.90 -29.11
CA PRO A 171 4.91 -5.80 -28.88
C PRO A 171 6.11 -6.10 -27.97
N TYR A 172 6.02 -7.09 -27.08
CA TYR A 172 7.17 -7.50 -26.26
C TYR A 172 8.32 -8.10 -27.11
N ASP A 173 8.01 -8.70 -28.23
CA ASP A 173 9.01 -9.32 -29.13
C ASP A 173 9.97 -8.29 -29.72
N SER A 174 9.64 -6.98 -29.68
CA SER A 174 10.53 -5.90 -30.16
C SER A 174 11.69 -5.59 -29.20
N TYR A 175 11.66 -6.11 -27.97
CA TYR A 175 12.70 -5.81 -26.97
C TYR A 175 13.83 -6.86 -26.99
N HIS A 176 14.62 -6.82 -28.05
CA HIS A 176 15.73 -7.76 -28.29
C HIS A 176 16.92 -7.61 -27.33
N GLY A 177 16.93 -6.57 -26.47
CA GLY A 177 17.93 -6.39 -25.40
C GLY A 177 17.79 -7.35 -24.24
N ALA A 178 16.61 -7.94 -24.04
CA ALA A 178 16.39 -8.95 -23.03
C ALA A 178 17.16 -10.24 -23.36
N ALA A 179 17.73 -10.88 -22.33
CA ALA A 179 18.42 -12.17 -22.48
C ALA A 179 17.48 -13.31 -22.92
N GLY A 180 16.18 -13.12 -22.68
CA GLY A 180 15.14 -14.04 -23.13
C GLY A 180 13.74 -13.55 -22.71
N HIS A 181 12.74 -14.16 -23.34
CA HIS A 181 11.33 -13.94 -23.04
C HIS A 181 10.72 -15.20 -22.42
N ALA A 182 10.00 -15.06 -21.31
CA ALA A 182 9.26 -16.13 -20.65
C ALA A 182 7.77 -15.79 -20.63
N LEU A 183 6.92 -16.78 -20.90
CA LEU A 183 5.48 -16.58 -20.82
C LEU A 183 5.00 -16.64 -19.36
N CYS A 184 4.08 -15.78 -19.03
CA CYS A 184 3.47 -15.75 -17.71
C CYS A 184 2.51 -16.93 -17.52
N ASN A 185 2.89 -17.89 -16.67
CA ASN A 185 2.08 -19.08 -16.42
C ASN A 185 0.67 -18.77 -15.87
N ALA A 186 0.49 -17.62 -15.20
CA ALA A 186 -0.83 -17.21 -14.73
C ALA A 186 -1.76 -16.85 -15.90
N HIS A 187 -1.22 -16.22 -16.96
CA HIS A 187 -1.97 -15.93 -18.18
C HIS A 187 -2.29 -17.23 -18.94
N LEU A 188 -1.29 -18.10 -19.13
CA LEU A 188 -1.51 -19.42 -19.76
C LEU A 188 -2.58 -20.24 -19.04
N LEU A 189 -2.53 -20.31 -17.71
CA LEU A 189 -3.55 -21.04 -16.94
C LEU A 189 -4.94 -20.43 -17.10
N ARG A 190 -5.05 -19.10 -17.20
CA ARG A 190 -6.34 -18.42 -17.43
C ARG A 190 -6.91 -18.75 -18.81
N GLU A 191 -6.08 -18.72 -19.85
CA GLU A 191 -6.46 -19.06 -21.22
C GLU A 191 -6.87 -20.54 -21.33
N LEU A 192 -6.08 -21.45 -20.77
CA LEU A 192 -6.42 -22.88 -20.74
C LEU A 192 -7.72 -23.14 -19.96
N THR A 193 -7.95 -22.41 -18.87
CA THR A 193 -9.21 -22.52 -18.13
C THR A 193 -10.40 -22.07 -19.00
N ALA A 194 -10.27 -20.95 -19.73
CA ALA A 194 -11.31 -20.52 -20.66
C ALA A 194 -11.60 -21.58 -21.73
N VAL A 195 -10.57 -22.28 -22.25
CA VAL A 195 -10.77 -23.39 -23.17
C VAL A 195 -11.55 -24.53 -22.51
N THR A 196 -11.30 -24.84 -21.22
CA THR A 196 -12.08 -25.87 -20.51
C THR A 196 -13.54 -25.49 -20.28
N GLU A 197 -13.87 -24.22 -20.30
CA GLU A 197 -15.23 -23.70 -20.06
C GLU A 197 -16.04 -23.57 -21.36
N THR A 198 -15.40 -23.30 -22.48
CA THR A 198 -16.07 -22.94 -23.74
C THR A 198 -15.71 -23.83 -24.94
N GLY A 199 -14.70 -24.68 -24.83
CA GLY A 199 -14.21 -25.55 -25.90
C GLY A 199 -15.03 -26.82 -26.12
N THR A 200 -14.70 -27.57 -27.17
CA THR A 200 -15.26 -28.91 -27.45
C THR A 200 -14.77 -29.94 -26.42
N ALA A 201 -15.37 -31.12 -26.41
CA ALA A 201 -14.93 -32.19 -25.50
C ALA A 201 -13.43 -32.55 -25.66
N ASP A 202 -12.93 -32.54 -26.89
CA ASP A 202 -11.51 -32.79 -27.18
C ASP A 202 -10.62 -31.63 -26.69
N ASP A 203 -11.08 -30.38 -26.84
CA ASP A 203 -10.38 -29.21 -26.34
C ASP A 203 -10.25 -29.23 -24.80
N VAL A 204 -11.29 -29.64 -24.11
CA VAL A 204 -11.28 -29.79 -22.65
C VAL A 204 -10.23 -30.80 -22.20
N ILE A 205 -10.08 -31.93 -22.93
CA ILE A 205 -9.13 -32.98 -22.57
C ILE A 205 -7.69 -32.48 -22.63
N TRP A 206 -7.27 -31.88 -23.76
CA TRP A 206 -5.89 -31.41 -23.87
C TRP A 206 -5.61 -30.21 -22.99
N ALA A 207 -6.57 -29.28 -22.82
CA ALA A 207 -6.40 -28.09 -21.94
C ALA A 207 -6.21 -28.51 -20.48
N ARG A 208 -6.98 -29.47 -19.97
CA ARG A 208 -6.78 -30.04 -18.63
C ARG A 208 -5.41 -30.65 -18.44
N ARG A 209 -4.96 -31.47 -19.39
CA ARG A 209 -3.60 -32.05 -19.35
C ARG A 209 -2.52 -30.99 -19.30
N ALA A 210 -2.67 -29.90 -20.07
CA ALA A 210 -1.73 -28.77 -20.05
C ALA A 210 -1.75 -28.04 -18.71
N ILE A 211 -2.92 -27.82 -18.11
CA ILE A 211 -3.06 -27.23 -16.77
C ILE A 211 -2.34 -28.10 -15.72
N ASP A 212 -2.60 -29.40 -15.72
CA ASP A 212 -2.01 -30.35 -14.77
C ASP A 212 -0.47 -30.34 -14.89
N ALA A 213 0.07 -30.40 -16.11
CA ALA A 213 1.50 -30.34 -16.35
C ALA A 213 2.14 -29.01 -15.85
N LEU A 214 1.49 -27.86 -16.07
CA LEU A 214 1.98 -26.58 -15.56
C LEU A 214 1.96 -26.52 -14.02
N LEU A 215 0.94 -27.07 -13.38
CA LEU A 215 0.83 -27.15 -11.93
C LEU A 215 1.87 -28.11 -11.33
N GLU A 216 2.13 -29.25 -11.95
CA GLU A 216 3.19 -30.18 -11.54
C GLU A 216 4.57 -29.53 -11.65
N LEU A 217 4.88 -28.83 -12.76
CA LEU A 217 6.12 -28.08 -12.93
C LEU A 217 6.27 -27.00 -11.85
N LYS A 218 5.20 -26.29 -11.52
CA LYS A 218 5.19 -25.31 -10.43
C LYS A 218 5.55 -25.97 -9.09
N GLN A 219 4.91 -27.09 -8.75
CA GLN A 219 5.16 -27.80 -7.51
C GLN A 219 6.61 -28.31 -7.44
N ALA A 220 7.12 -28.87 -8.56
CA ALA A 220 8.51 -29.35 -8.63
C ALA A 220 9.51 -28.20 -8.42
N THR A 221 9.27 -27.03 -9.05
CA THR A 221 10.14 -25.85 -8.87
C THR A 221 10.06 -25.27 -7.48
N GLU A 222 8.90 -25.26 -6.85
CA GLU A 222 8.73 -24.82 -5.46
C GLU A 222 9.43 -25.77 -4.47
N ALA A 223 9.35 -27.07 -4.70
CA ALA A 223 10.05 -28.08 -3.89
C ALA A 223 11.58 -27.99 -4.03
N ALA A 224 12.08 -27.68 -5.23
CA ALA A 224 13.50 -27.53 -5.50
C ALA A 224 14.09 -26.20 -4.97
N ARG A 225 13.27 -25.21 -4.65
CA ARG A 225 13.77 -23.94 -4.08
C ARG A 225 14.38 -24.19 -2.70
N PRO A 226 15.65 -23.79 -2.47
CA PRO A 226 16.20 -23.84 -1.14
C PRO A 226 15.30 -23.07 -0.19
N ARG A 227 14.90 -23.67 0.93
CA ARG A 227 14.13 -23.00 1.97
C ARG A 227 14.92 -21.77 2.39
N ARG A 228 14.48 -20.57 1.98
CA ARG A 228 15.07 -19.33 2.50
C ARG A 228 14.99 -19.40 4.02
N ALA A 229 16.14 -19.45 4.67
CA ALA A 229 16.19 -19.33 6.11
C ALA A 229 15.39 -18.10 6.48
N ARG A 230 14.32 -18.27 7.27
CA ARG A 230 13.50 -17.16 7.74
C ARG A 230 14.45 -16.23 8.47
N PRO A 231 14.63 -14.95 8.05
CA PRO A 231 15.52 -14.07 8.77
C PRO A 231 15.14 -14.12 10.24
N PRO A 232 16.10 -14.17 11.17
CA PRO A 232 15.80 -14.19 12.59
C PRO A 232 14.87 -13.00 12.84
N ARG A 233 13.73 -13.25 13.49
CA ARG A 233 12.82 -12.18 13.88
C ARG A 233 13.69 -11.15 14.59
N ARG A 234 13.79 -9.95 14.05
CA ARG A 234 14.47 -8.84 14.74
C ARG A 234 13.84 -8.80 16.12
N GLY A 235 14.61 -9.21 17.12
CA GLY A 235 14.18 -9.11 18.49
C GLY A 235 13.75 -7.68 18.72
N SER A 236 12.55 -7.49 19.24
CA SER A 236 12.11 -6.17 19.69
C SER A 236 13.27 -5.58 20.51
N PRO A 237 13.69 -4.31 20.29
CA PRO A 237 14.78 -3.73 21.04
C PRO A 237 14.49 -3.94 22.52
N GLY A 238 15.41 -4.63 23.19
CA GLY A 238 15.25 -5.05 24.57
C GLY A 238 14.85 -3.83 25.42
N LYS A 239 13.64 -3.86 25.96
CA LYS A 239 13.23 -2.90 26.97
C LYS A 239 14.20 -3.07 28.13
N THR A 240 15.11 -2.11 28.30
CA THR A 240 15.89 -1.94 29.52
C THR A 240 14.90 -1.89 30.68
N ARG A 241 14.90 -2.93 31.46
CA ARG A 241 14.07 -3.10 32.64
C ARG A 241 14.51 -2.08 33.69
N PRO A 242 13.69 -1.14 34.14
CA PRO A 242 14.05 -0.32 35.29
C PRO A 242 14.19 -1.25 36.49
N LEU A 243 15.32 -1.15 37.18
CA LEU A 243 15.56 -1.79 38.46
C LEU A 243 14.63 -1.17 39.50
N VAL A 244 13.49 -1.83 39.78
CA VAL A 244 12.64 -1.49 40.90
C VAL A 244 13.21 -2.20 42.14
N PRO A 245 13.55 -1.49 43.25
CA PRO A 245 14.10 -2.14 44.43
C PRO A 245 13.07 -3.10 45.04
N ARG A 246 13.53 -4.29 45.37
CA ARG A 246 12.76 -5.31 46.09
C ARG A 246 12.32 -4.78 47.47
N ARG A 247 11.05 -4.43 47.64
CA ARG A 247 10.47 -4.31 48.98
C ARG A 247 10.21 -5.71 49.54
N SER A 248 10.82 -5.96 50.69
CA SER A 248 10.62 -7.14 51.53
C SER A 248 9.14 -7.30 51.90
N ARG A 249 8.55 -8.42 51.52
CA ARG A 249 7.19 -8.77 51.94
C ARG A 249 7.25 -9.38 53.34
N ARG A 250 6.70 -8.72 54.34
CA ARG A 250 6.24 -9.32 55.55
C ARG A 250 5.06 -10.26 55.22
N ARG A 251 5.12 -11.50 55.73
CA ARG A 251 4.02 -12.46 55.70
C ARG A 251 2.94 -11.99 56.65
N ASP A 252 1.72 -11.76 56.15
CA ASP A 252 0.51 -11.81 56.94
C ASP A 252 -0.35 -12.99 56.46
N SER A 253 -0.43 -13.97 57.33
CA SER A 253 -1.31 -15.12 57.27
C SER A 253 -2.68 -14.72 57.87
N ASN A 254 -3.70 -14.72 57.09
CA ASN A 254 -5.06 -15.07 57.50
C ASN A 254 -6.11 -14.29 56.70
N GLN A 255 -6.74 -14.93 55.70
CA GLN A 255 -8.14 -14.65 55.39
C GLN A 255 -8.77 -15.79 54.56
N ARG A 256 -9.86 -16.30 55.08
CA ARG A 256 -10.66 -17.43 54.61
C ARG A 256 -11.42 -17.09 53.31
N ARG A 257 -11.55 -18.06 52.42
CA ARG A 257 -12.39 -18.03 51.23
C ARG A 257 -13.88 -18.14 51.59
N PRO A 258 -14.78 -17.36 50.97
CA PRO A 258 -16.20 -17.67 50.92
C PRO A 258 -16.56 -18.59 49.72
N PRO A 259 -17.71 -19.30 49.75
CA PRO A 259 -18.06 -20.37 48.83
C PRO A 259 -18.64 -19.85 47.50
N ARG A 260 -18.48 -20.67 46.45
CA ARG A 260 -19.02 -20.45 45.09
C ARG A 260 -20.55 -20.57 45.11
N GLN A 261 -21.25 -19.55 44.59
CA GLN A 261 -22.63 -19.64 44.15
C GLN A 261 -22.72 -19.88 42.64
N ALA A 262 -23.65 -20.76 42.27
CA ALA A 262 -23.95 -21.20 40.93
C ALA A 262 -24.59 -20.06 40.11
N ALA A 263 -24.15 -19.90 38.83
CA ALA A 263 -24.78 -19.00 37.90
C ALA A 263 -25.86 -19.71 37.09
N GLU A 264 -27.04 -19.17 37.22
CA GLU A 264 -28.28 -19.55 36.56
C GLU A 264 -28.29 -19.13 35.09
N LYS A 265 -28.80 -19.99 34.21
CA LYS A 265 -28.98 -19.75 32.78
C LYS A 265 -30.10 -18.73 32.58
N ALA A 266 -29.79 -17.58 31.92
CA ALA A 266 -30.78 -16.68 31.37
C ALA A 266 -30.97 -16.91 29.87
N ALA A 267 -32.25 -17.12 29.49
CA ALA A 267 -32.72 -17.36 28.13
C ALA A 267 -32.63 -16.13 27.24
N ARG A 268 -32.36 -16.33 25.93
CA ARG A 268 -32.42 -15.31 24.88
C ARG A 268 -33.89 -15.07 24.47
N PRO A 269 -34.34 -13.82 24.31
CA PRO A 269 -35.58 -13.51 23.61
C PRO A 269 -35.37 -13.43 22.09
N GLY A 270 -36.40 -13.92 21.38
CA GLY A 270 -36.45 -14.02 19.93
C GLY A 270 -36.56 -12.66 19.22
N HIS A 271 -36.12 -12.63 17.97
CA HIS A 271 -36.24 -11.53 17.04
C HIS A 271 -37.50 -11.74 16.16
N PRO A 272 -38.38 -10.77 16.02
CA PRO A 272 -39.43 -10.82 15.02
C PRO A 272 -39.12 -9.99 13.77
N ASP A 273 -39.59 -10.51 12.66
CA ASP A 273 -40.10 -9.87 11.45
C ASP A 273 -39.19 -9.38 10.34
N ALA A 274 -39.37 -10.16 9.28
CA ALA A 274 -39.04 -9.85 7.90
C ALA A 274 -39.91 -8.71 7.35
N ARG A 275 -39.32 -7.71 6.67
CA ARG A 275 -40.01 -6.79 5.79
C ARG A 275 -39.77 -7.15 4.31
N PRO A 276 -40.77 -6.93 3.42
CA PRO A 276 -40.74 -7.44 2.06
C PRO A 276 -39.86 -6.58 1.14
N ARG A 277 -39.17 -7.26 0.22
CA ARG A 277 -38.37 -6.66 -0.86
C ARG A 277 -39.26 -5.91 -1.84
N ARG A 278 -39.05 -4.60 -2.01
CA ARG A 278 -39.62 -3.81 -3.14
C ARG A 278 -38.87 -4.19 -4.43
N ARG A 279 -39.65 -4.66 -5.42
CA ARG A 279 -39.20 -4.81 -6.80
C ARG A 279 -39.03 -3.42 -7.44
N LEU A 280 -37.84 -3.18 -8.04
CA LEU A 280 -37.65 -2.05 -8.95
C LEU A 280 -38.16 -2.41 -10.36
N PRO A 281 -38.73 -1.47 -11.11
CA PRO A 281 -39.26 -1.73 -12.45
C PRO A 281 -38.12 -1.81 -13.49
N ALA A 282 -38.33 -2.68 -14.48
CA ALA A 282 -37.50 -2.84 -15.65
C ALA A 282 -37.52 -1.55 -16.51
N ILE A 283 -36.33 -1.03 -16.83
CA ILE A 283 -36.18 -0.02 -17.89
C ILE A 283 -35.99 -0.76 -19.20
N ARG A 284 -36.94 -0.55 -20.13
CA ARG A 284 -36.85 -0.95 -21.54
C ARG A 284 -35.99 0.05 -22.30
N GLN A 285 -35.23 -0.50 -23.26
CA GLN A 285 -34.52 0.08 -24.41
C GLN A 285 -33.22 0.80 -24.12
#